data_494bbf838992f87bd925081615b9c319
#
_entry.id   494bbf838992f87bd925081615b9c319
#
_cell.length_a   1.000
_cell.length_b   1.000
_cell.length_c   1.000
_cell.angle_alpha   90.00
_cell.angle_beta   90.00
_cell.angle_gamma   90.00
#
_symmetry.space_group_name_H-M   'P 1'
#
loop_
_entity.id
_entity.type
_entity.pdbx_description
1 polymer ?
#
loop_
_entity_poly.entity_id
_entity_poly.type
_entity_poly.pdbx_seq_one_letter_code
_entity_poly.pdbx_strand_id
1 'polypeptide(L)'
;MERSLFKFALLGVMFLISHSSFSQITERERPAEWKQLVKGARFMDRFLPMKGNVLSSDTWGADCVLPRYVDNGIEDGIWSYWGGNIRKGEDGKYHLFVCGWLECSPKGHMEWPNSYVFHTVSDNLTGPFKPVRIIGKGHNPEIFRAKDGRYVVYVIDGRYVSDDLNGKWEYGKF
;
A
#
# COMPACT_ATOMS: atom_id res chain seq x y z
N MET A 1 -2.56 -63.19 41.10
CA MET A 1 -3.13 -61.89 41.50
C MET A 1 -2.01 -60.86 41.49
N GLU A 2 -1.57 -60.39 40.36
CA GLU A 2 -0.61 -59.30 40.20
C GLU A 2 -0.34 -59.07 38.73
N ARG A 3 -1.25 -58.41 38.03
CA ARG A 3 -1.02 -57.98 36.66
C ARG A 3 -1.96 -56.82 36.33
N SER A 4 -1.78 -55.68 36.96
CA SER A 4 -2.57 -54.54 36.60
C SER A 4 -1.96 -53.17 36.97
N LEU A 5 -0.66 -53.03 37.06
CA LEU A 5 -0.03 -51.76 37.43
C LEU A 5 1.01 -51.24 36.43
N PHE A 6 1.09 -51.81 35.22
CA PHE A 6 2.10 -51.42 34.26
C PHE A 6 1.52 -50.78 32.98
N LYS A 7 0.26 -50.36 33.00
CA LYS A 7 -0.38 -49.76 31.80
C LYS A 7 -0.62 -48.24 31.91
N PHE A 8 -0.19 -47.61 32.94
CA PHE A 8 -0.46 -46.15 33.14
C PHE A 8 0.74 -45.24 33.06
N ALA A 9 1.90 -45.75 32.68
CA ALA A 9 3.13 -44.92 32.64
C ALA A 9 3.58 -44.55 31.22
N LEU A 10 2.75 -44.73 30.21
CA LEU A 10 3.14 -44.41 28.80
C LEU A 10 2.22 -43.37 28.13
N LEU A 11 1.48 -42.59 28.89
CA LEU A 11 0.56 -41.59 28.32
C LEU A 11 0.85 -40.16 28.82
N GLY A 12 2.11 -39.87 29.13
CA GLY A 12 2.40 -38.60 29.77
C GLY A 12 3.53 -37.75 29.16
N VAL A 13 4.07 -38.08 28.00
CA VAL A 13 5.10 -37.23 27.39
C VAL A 13 4.86 -37.09 25.89
N MET A 14 3.72 -36.60 25.52
CA MET A 14 3.61 -35.89 24.26
C MET A 14 3.94 -34.44 24.53
N PHE A 15 5.21 -34.13 24.66
CA PHE A 15 5.71 -32.77 24.59
C PHE A 15 5.30 -32.24 23.21
N LEU A 16 4.34 -31.33 23.22
CA LEU A 16 4.11 -30.39 22.14
C LEU A 16 5.39 -29.59 21.92
N ILE A 17 6.28 -30.12 21.10
CA ILE A 17 7.31 -29.32 20.46
C ILE A 17 6.54 -28.43 19.46
N SER A 18 6.06 -27.30 19.95
CA SER A 18 5.71 -26.19 19.07
C SER A 18 7.00 -25.81 18.35
N HIS A 19 7.15 -26.31 17.15
CA HIS A 19 8.15 -25.79 16.23
C HIS A 19 7.72 -24.37 15.92
N SER A 20 8.21 -23.42 16.69
CA SER A 20 8.31 -22.05 16.25
C SER A 20 9.19 -22.10 15.02
N SER A 21 8.56 -22.16 13.85
CA SER A 21 9.24 -21.90 12.60
C SER A 21 9.64 -20.43 12.62
N PHE A 22 10.72 -20.13 13.33
CA PHE A 22 11.47 -18.93 13.04
C PHE A 22 11.93 -19.12 11.59
N SER A 23 11.33 -18.40 10.69
CA SER A 23 11.90 -18.16 9.37
C SER A 23 13.32 -17.66 9.66
N GLN A 24 14.30 -18.56 9.58
CA GLN A 24 15.68 -18.14 9.50
C GLN A 24 15.75 -17.30 8.25
N ILE A 25 15.79 -15.99 8.42
CA ILE A 25 16.27 -15.10 7.39
C ILE A 25 17.72 -15.55 7.21
N THR A 26 17.93 -16.46 6.26
CA THR A 26 19.27 -16.78 5.78
C THR A 26 19.80 -15.47 5.23
N GLU A 27 20.67 -14.79 5.98
CA GLU A 27 21.41 -13.67 5.45
C GLU A 27 22.10 -14.18 4.20
N ARG A 28 21.64 -13.67 3.05
CA ARG A 28 22.33 -13.92 1.79
C ARG A 28 23.77 -13.47 1.97
N GLU A 29 24.73 -14.30 1.56
CA GLU A 29 26.11 -13.86 1.47
C GLU A 29 26.16 -12.55 0.72
N ARG A 30 26.57 -11.52 1.44
CA ARG A 30 26.67 -10.18 0.85
C ARG A 30 27.84 -10.16 -0.09
N PRO A 31 27.69 -9.66 -1.33
CA PRO A 31 28.81 -9.50 -2.22
C PRO A 31 29.97 -8.75 -1.54
N ALA A 32 31.20 -9.11 -1.85
CA ALA A 32 32.37 -8.51 -1.21
C ALA A 32 32.41 -6.97 -1.34
N GLU A 33 31.83 -6.44 -2.40
CA GLU A 33 31.69 -5.01 -2.68
C GLU A 33 30.81 -4.30 -1.63
N TRP A 34 29.89 -5.04 -0.99
CA TRP A 34 29.03 -4.46 0.04
C TRP A 34 29.77 -4.16 1.34
N LYS A 35 30.95 -4.76 1.55
CA LYS A 35 31.82 -4.44 2.69
C LYS A 35 32.37 -3.01 2.61
N GLN A 36 32.36 -2.44 1.41
CA GLN A 36 32.79 -1.06 1.16
C GLN A 36 31.63 -0.06 1.27
N LEU A 37 30.40 -0.55 1.49
CA LEU A 37 29.26 0.33 1.66
C LEU A 37 29.33 0.95 3.07
N VAL A 38 29.60 2.24 3.09
CA VAL A 38 29.54 3.04 4.32
C VAL A 38 28.07 3.33 4.62
N LYS A 39 27.72 3.41 5.91
CA LYS A 39 26.38 3.85 6.33
C LYS A 39 26.06 5.21 5.68
N GLY A 40 24.99 5.28 4.91
CA GLY A 40 24.64 6.45 4.11
C GLY A 40 25.25 6.50 2.72
N ALA A 41 26.01 5.45 2.31
CA ALA A 41 26.74 5.47 1.08
C ALA A 41 25.90 5.34 -0.19
N ARG A 42 26.29 6.05 -1.17
CA ARG A 42 25.99 5.99 -2.61
C ARG A 42 24.52 5.90 -3.00
N PHE A 43 23.72 4.99 -2.45
CA PHE A 43 22.30 4.95 -2.76
C PHE A 43 21.59 6.16 -2.15
N MET A 44 21.88 6.49 -0.89
CA MET A 44 21.35 7.67 -0.22
C MET A 44 21.90 8.98 -0.81
N ASP A 45 23.13 8.97 -1.31
CA ASP A 45 23.74 10.14 -1.97
C ASP A 45 23.05 10.51 -3.29
N ARG A 46 22.24 9.60 -3.83
CA ARG A 46 21.42 9.85 -5.03
C ARG A 46 20.09 10.53 -4.72
N PHE A 47 19.72 10.60 -3.46
CA PHE A 47 18.55 11.35 -3.06
C PHE A 47 18.95 12.77 -2.70
N LEU A 48 18.29 13.72 -3.33
CA LEU A 48 18.41 15.11 -2.88
C LEU A 48 17.93 15.19 -1.42
N PRO A 49 18.67 15.90 -0.54
CA PRO A 49 18.22 16.10 0.81
C PRO A 49 16.82 16.71 0.78
N MET A 50 15.84 15.99 1.29
CA MET A 50 14.52 16.58 1.50
C MET A 50 14.67 17.68 2.55
N LYS A 51 14.17 18.88 2.24
CA LYS A 51 14.02 19.89 3.28
C LYS A 51 13.12 19.30 4.36
N GLY A 52 13.67 19.15 5.56
CA GLY A 52 12.85 18.75 6.70
C GLY A 52 11.72 19.78 6.86
N ASN A 53 10.49 19.30 6.90
CA ASN A 53 9.40 20.15 7.36
C ASN A 53 9.66 20.52 8.82
N VAL A 54 9.28 21.73 9.20
CA VAL A 54 9.26 22.08 10.62
C VAL A 54 8.33 21.07 11.30
N LEU A 55 8.88 20.27 12.20
CA LEU A 55 8.07 19.37 13.00
C LEU A 55 7.20 20.22 13.92
N SER A 56 5.88 20.06 13.79
CA SER A 56 4.95 20.62 14.75
C SER A 56 5.07 19.84 16.07
N SER A 57 4.99 20.55 17.18
CA SER A 57 4.83 19.94 18.50
C SER A 57 3.38 19.56 18.79
N ASP A 58 2.49 19.76 17.82
CA ASP A 58 1.07 19.51 17.98
C ASP A 58 0.80 18.00 18.04
N THR A 59 -0.19 17.65 18.83
CA THR A 59 -0.64 16.26 18.96
C THR A 59 -1.26 15.79 17.64
N TRP A 60 -0.97 14.56 17.24
CA TRP A 60 -1.59 13.93 16.09
C TRP A 60 -3.11 13.83 16.31
N GLY A 61 -3.88 14.49 15.46
CA GLY A 61 -5.32 14.46 15.42
C GLY A 61 -5.82 15.24 14.22
N ALA A 62 -7.06 15.03 13.80
CA ALA A 62 -7.62 15.70 12.63
C ALA A 62 -7.54 17.23 12.73
N ASP A 63 -7.64 17.77 13.95
CA ASP A 63 -7.58 19.19 14.24
C ASP A 63 -6.15 19.74 14.35
N CYS A 64 -5.15 18.88 14.42
CA CYS A 64 -3.75 19.21 14.65
C CYS A 64 -2.83 18.85 13.47
N VAL A 65 -3.39 18.43 12.36
CA VAL A 65 -2.62 18.16 11.15
C VAL A 65 -2.17 19.47 10.54
N LEU A 66 -0.86 19.59 10.32
CA LEU A 66 -0.31 20.75 9.60
C LEU A 66 -1.05 20.95 8.28
N PRO A 67 -1.17 22.19 7.80
CA PRO A 67 -1.77 22.48 6.51
C PRO A 67 -1.18 21.55 5.47
N ARG A 68 -2.03 20.75 4.87
CA ARG A 68 -1.64 19.77 3.86
C ARG A 68 -1.19 20.53 2.62
N TYR A 69 -0.25 19.96 1.88
CA TYR A 69 0.21 20.57 0.64
C TYR A 69 -0.88 20.44 -0.42
N VAL A 70 -1.70 21.47 -0.56
CA VAL A 70 -2.78 21.51 -1.56
C VAL A 70 -2.28 21.63 -3.00
N ASP A 71 -1.00 21.95 -3.18
CA ASP A 71 -0.38 22.20 -4.48
C ASP A 71 0.22 20.95 -5.12
N ASN A 72 0.24 19.83 -4.43
CA ASN A 72 0.69 18.56 -4.98
C ASN A 72 -0.14 17.39 -4.44
N GLY A 73 0.07 16.18 -5.04
CA GLY A 73 -0.64 14.98 -4.64
C GLY A 73 -2.14 15.10 -4.80
N ILE A 74 -2.87 14.42 -3.94
CA ILE A 74 -4.32 14.51 -3.84
C ILE A 74 -4.69 14.76 -2.38
N GLU A 75 -5.55 15.74 -2.15
CA GLU A 75 -5.97 16.13 -0.82
C GLU A 75 -7.35 16.77 -0.85
N ASP A 76 -8.20 16.38 0.07
CA ASP A 76 -9.44 17.05 0.43
C ASP A 76 -9.79 16.78 1.90
N GLY A 77 -10.82 17.40 2.41
CA GLY A 77 -11.25 17.23 3.81
C GLY A 77 -12.20 16.05 4.04
N ILE A 78 -12.45 15.20 3.04
CA ILE A 78 -13.47 14.15 3.08
C ILE A 78 -12.83 12.76 3.13
N TRP A 79 -11.75 12.56 2.37
CA TRP A 79 -11.14 11.27 2.13
C TRP A 79 -9.70 11.21 2.61
N SER A 80 -9.34 10.13 3.29
CA SER A 80 -7.95 9.71 3.50
C SER A 80 -7.52 8.89 2.30
N TYR A 81 -6.54 9.40 1.55
CA TYR A 81 -6.04 8.74 0.35
C TYR A 81 -4.79 7.92 0.64
N TRP A 82 -4.66 6.80 -0.04
CA TRP A 82 -3.53 5.90 0.13
C TRP A 82 -3.15 5.16 -1.15
N GLY A 83 -1.84 4.96 -1.33
CA GLY A 83 -1.27 4.14 -2.41
C GLY A 83 -1.58 4.68 -3.80
N GLY A 84 -1.47 3.78 -4.77
CA GLY A 84 -1.75 4.12 -6.15
C GLY A 84 -0.52 4.54 -6.95
N ASN A 85 -0.72 4.68 -8.25
CA ASN A 85 0.31 5.15 -9.16
C ASN A 85 -0.28 5.99 -10.28
N ILE A 86 0.60 6.73 -10.97
CA ILE A 86 0.25 7.72 -11.97
C ILE A 86 0.51 7.15 -13.37
N ARG A 87 -0.42 7.41 -14.28
CA ARG A 87 -0.29 7.15 -15.70
C ARG A 87 -0.52 8.42 -16.51
N LYS A 88 0.39 8.73 -17.44
CA LYS A 88 0.12 9.78 -18.42
C LYS A 88 -0.85 9.24 -19.48
N GLY A 89 -1.94 9.94 -19.70
CA GLY A 89 -2.95 9.63 -20.71
C GLY A 89 -2.57 10.15 -22.08
N GLU A 90 -3.30 9.69 -23.09
CA GLU A 90 -3.20 10.18 -24.46
C GLU A 90 -3.82 11.59 -24.60
N ASP A 91 -4.66 11.98 -23.65
CA ASP A 91 -5.20 13.34 -23.47
C ASP A 91 -4.17 14.34 -22.93
N GLY A 92 -2.93 13.87 -22.69
CA GLY A 92 -1.83 14.67 -22.18
C GLY A 92 -1.84 14.89 -20.66
N LYS A 93 -2.88 14.45 -19.98
CA LYS A 93 -3.07 14.59 -18.53
C LYS A 93 -2.43 13.44 -17.76
N TYR A 94 -2.26 13.65 -16.47
CA TYR A 94 -1.80 12.64 -15.54
C TYR A 94 -2.99 12.07 -14.77
N HIS A 95 -3.15 10.76 -14.84
CA HIS A 95 -4.23 10.01 -14.21
C HIS A 95 -3.63 9.25 -13.01
N LEU A 96 -4.06 9.60 -11.81
CA LEU A 96 -3.72 8.88 -10.59
C LEU A 96 -4.91 7.99 -10.21
N PHE A 97 -4.64 6.70 -10.05
CA PHE A 97 -5.58 5.76 -9.45
C PHE A 97 -5.14 5.51 -8.02
N VAL A 98 -5.95 5.89 -7.07
CA VAL A 98 -5.64 5.92 -5.64
C VAL A 98 -6.80 5.33 -4.86
N CYS A 99 -6.56 4.64 -3.76
CA CYS A 99 -7.65 4.25 -2.88
C CYS A 99 -7.87 5.29 -1.78
N GLY A 100 -9.09 5.29 -1.24
CA GLY A 100 -9.44 6.16 -0.14
C GLY A 100 -10.63 5.64 0.66
N TRP A 101 -10.69 6.07 1.90
CA TRP A 101 -11.79 5.86 2.83
C TRP A 101 -12.13 7.18 3.51
N LEU A 102 -13.29 7.26 4.15
CA LEU A 102 -13.72 8.49 4.81
C LEU A 102 -12.75 8.90 5.91
N GLU A 103 -12.28 10.14 5.87
CA GLU A 103 -11.40 10.74 6.87
C GLU A 103 -11.99 10.64 8.28
N CYS A 104 -13.30 10.85 8.39
CA CYS A 104 -14.03 10.81 9.67
C CYS A 104 -14.33 9.39 10.15
N SER A 105 -13.81 8.33 9.51
CA SER A 105 -14.08 6.96 9.95
C SER A 105 -13.60 6.73 11.38
N PRO A 106 -14.46 6.20 12.30
CA PRO A 106 -14.04 5.90 13.66
C PRO A 106 -12.92 4.86 13.77
N LYS A 107 -12.71 4.08 12.73
CA LYS A 107 -11.62 3.09 12.66
C LYS A 107 -10.30 3.69 12.17
N GLY A 108 -10.29 4.96 11.75
CA GLY A 108 -9.12 5.58 11.16
C GLY A 108 -8.60 4.79 9.97
N HIS A 109 -7.28 4.59 9.88
CA HIS A 109 -6.69 3.84 8.78
C HIS A 109 -7.14 2.37 8.71
N MET A 110 -7.64 1.79 9.80
CA MET A 110 -8.19 0.42 9.80
C MET A 110 -9.49 0.29 9.01
N GLU A 111 -10.00 1.38 8.45
CA GLU A 111 -11.11 1.36 7.49
C GLU A 111 -10.66 0.93 6.07
N TRP A 112 -9.37 0.77 5.83
CA TRP A 112 -8.79 0.41 4.54
C TRP A 112 -9.48 -0.78 3.82
N PRO A 113 -10.04 -1.82 4.49
CA PRO A 113 -10.73 -2.91 3.79
C PRO A 113 -11.99 -2.45 3.04
N ASN A 114 -12.53 -1.28 3.44
CA ASN A 114 -13.71 -0.66 2.83
C ASN A 114 -13.37 0.44 1.83
N SER A 115 -12.09 0.56 1.44
CA SER A 115 -11.63 1.57 0.51
C SER A 115 -12.35 1.51 -0.83
N TYR A 116 -12.46 2.68 -1.44
CA TYR A 116 -12.84 2.86 -2.83
C TYR A 116 -11.63 3.23 -3.66
N VAL A 117 -11.67 2.88 -4.93
CA VAL A 117 -10.67 3.29 -5.92
C VAL A 117 -11.16 4.53 -6.64
N PHE A 118 -10.38 5.59 -6.54
CA PHE A 118 -10.64 6.86 -7.21
C PHE A 118 -9.79 6.95 -8.47
N HIS A 119 -10.42 7.38 -9.54
CA HIS A 119 -9.74 7.91 -10.71
C HIS A 119 -9.67 9.43 -10.55
N THR A 120 -8.47 9.96 -10.56
CA THR A 120 -8.18 11.38 -10.36
C THR A 120 -7.29 11.89 -11.47
N VAL A 121 -7.33 13.16 -11.77
CA VAL A 121 -6.62 13.75 -12.92
C VAL A 121 -5.94 15.04 -12.52
N SER A 122 -4.76 15.30 -13.11
CA SER A 122 -4.01 16.54 -13.00
C SER A 122 -3.37 16.91 -14.35
N ASP A 123 -3.15 18.18 -14.56
CA ASP A 123 -2.34 18.68 -15.69
C ASP A 123 -0.82 18.55 -15.39
N ASN A 124 -0.43 18.33 -14.11
CA ASN A 124 0.94 18.20 -13.66
C ASN A 124 1.20 16.83 -13.05
N LEU A 125 2.40 16.29 -13.24
CA LEU A 125 2.83 15.00 -12.69
C LEU A 125 2.72 14.93 -11.17
N THR A 126 3.00 16.01 -10.49
CA THR A 126 2.97 16.09 -9.02
C THR A 126 1.60 16.48 -8.47
N GLY A 127 0.64 16.79 -9.32
CA GLY A 127 -0.69 17.27 -8.93
C GLY A 127 -0.80 18.81 -8.96
N PRO A 128 -1.79 19.40 -8.29
CA PRO A 128 -2.81 18.71 -7.49
C PRO A 128 -3.75 17.84 -8.35
N PHE A 129 -4.03 16.64 -7.89
CA PHE A 129 -4.97 15.73 -8.53
C PHE A 129 -6.39 15.98 -8.04
N LYS A 130 -7.33 15.97 -8.95
CA LYS A 130 -8.75 16.16 -8.65
C LYS A 130 -9.52 14.86 -8.92
N PRO A 131 -10.33 14.39 -7.98
CA PRO A 131 -11.20 13.24 -8.21
C PRO A 131 -12.15 13.49 -9.38
N VAL A 132 -12.19 12.52 -10.31
CA VAL A 132 -13.15 12.52 -11.44
C VAL A 132 -14.29 11.57 -11.13
N ARG A 133 -13.96 10.38 -10.61
CA ARG A 133 -14.96 9.34 -10.29
C ARG A 133 -14.41 8.31 -9.32
N ILE A 134 -15.30 7.57 -8.70
CA ILE A 134 -15.03 6.30 -8.05
C ILE A 134 -15.28 5.19 -9.08
N ILE A 135 -14.31 4.31 -9.31
CA ILE A 135 -14.45 3.17 -10.23
C ILE A 135 -14.97 1.91 -9.55
N GLY A 136 -14.83 1.81 -8.24
CA GLY A 136 -15.37 0.72 -7.44
C GLY A 136 -14.67 0.56 -6.11
N LYS A 137 -14.86 -0.58 -5.45
CA LYS A 137 -14.17 -0.93 -4.20
C LYS A 137 -12.80 -1.53 -4.47
N GLY A 138 -11.84 -1.28 -3.59
CA GLY A 138 -10.53 -1.88 -3.66
C GLY A 138 -9.49 -1.09 -2.89
N HIS A 139 -8.37 -1.76 -2.59
CA HIS A 139 -7.27 -1.16 -1.85
C HIS A 139 -5.96 -1.38 -2.61
N ASN A 140 -4.99 -0.46 -2.43
CA ASN A 140 -3.70 -0.46 -3.12
C ASN A 140 -3.84 -0.61 -4.65
N PRO A 141 -4.56 0.32 -5.31
CA PRO A 141 -4.73 0.25 -6.75
C PRO A 141 -3.40 0.47 -7.48
N GLU A 142 -3.16 -0.31 -8.53
CA GLU A 142 -2.04 -0.14 -9.43
C GLU A 142 -2.50 -0.19 -10.87
N ILE A 143 -2.35 0.93 -11.60
CA ILE A 143 -2.72 1.04 -13.02
C ILE A 143 -1.61 0.51 -13.91
N PHE A 144 -1.97 -0.34 -14.86
CA PHE A 144 -1.09 -0.93 -15.84
C PHE A 144 -1.73 -0.87 -17.23
N ARG A 145 -0.93 -0.74 -18.28
CA ARG A 145 -1.40 -0.91 -19.66
C ARG A 145 -0.98 -2.28 -20.17
N ALA A 146 -1.94 -3.12 -20.45
CA ALA A 146 -1.72 -4.47 -20.96
C ALA A 146 -1.20 -4.44 -22.42
N LYS A 147 -0.64 -5.58 -22.87
CA LYS A 147 -0.09 -5.70 -24.21
C LYS A 147 -1.14 -5.56 -25.32
N ASP A 148 -2.38 -5.88 -25.03
CA ASP A 148 -3.53 -5.70 -25.92
C ASP A 148 -4.05 -4.25 -25.97
N GLY A 149 -3.42 -3.34 -25.24
CA GLY A 149 -3.72 -1.92 -25.19
C GLY A 149 -4.70 -1.51 -24.12
N ARG A 150 -5.40 -2.45 -23.48
CA ARG A 150 -6.33 -2.16 -22.39
C ARG A 150 -5.61 -1.68 -21.13
N TYR A 151 -6.33 -0.93 -20.33
CA TYR A 151 -5.89 -0.53 -19.02
C TYR A 151 -6.43 -1.49 -17.96
N VAL A 152 -5.58 -1.82 -16.99
CA VAL A 152 -5.93 -2.69 -15.87
C VAL A 152 -5.54 -2.00 -14.58
N VAL A 153 -6.47 -1.87 -13.66
CA VAL A 153 -6.20 -1.44 -12.28
C VAL A 153 -6.29 -2.66 -11.39
N TYR A 154 -5.16 -3.12 -10.91
CA TYR A 154 -5.10 -4.18 -9.91
C TYR A 154 -5.46 -3.61 -8.54
N VAL A 155 -6.19 -4.38 -7.77
CA VAL A 155 -6.53 -4.12 -6.37
C VAL A 155 -6.39 -5.40 -5.58
N ILE A 156 -6.43 -5.33 -4.25
CA ILE A 156 -6.55 -6.53 -3.44
C ILE A 156 -7.83 -7.26 -3.86
N ASP A 157 -7.73 -8.57 -4.11
CA ASP A 157 -8.80 -9.50 -4.50
C ASP A 157 -9.35 -9.36 -5.92
N GLY A 158 -8.80 -8.50 -6.79
CA GLY A 158 -9.33 -8.41 -8.13
C GLY A 158 -8.68 -7.34 -9.01
N ARG A 159 -9.36 -7.03 -10.10
CA ARG A 159 -8.92 -6.02 -11.05
C ARG A 159 -10.10 -5.31 -11.70
N TYR A 160 -9.86 -4.10 -12.14
CA TYR A 160 -10.72 -3.36 -13.05
C TYR A 160 -10.07 -3.29 -14.42
N VAL A 161 -10.84 -3.44 -15.49
CA VAL A 161 -10.35 -3.37 -16.88
C VAL A 161 -11.15 -2.33 -17.64
N SER A 162 -10.46 -1.55 -18.47
CA SER A 162 -11.07 -0.57 -19.37
C SER A 162 -10.25 -0.43 -20.66
N ASP A 163 -10.90 -0.10 -21.75
CA ASP A 163 -10.24 0.26 -23.01
C ASP A 163 -9.71 1.70 -22.99
N ASP A 164 -10.24 2.53 -22.11
CA ASP A 164 -9.90 3.95 -21.99
C ASP A 164 -9.78 4.35 -20.51
N LEU A 165 -8.78 5.21 -20.19
CA LEU A 165 -8.59 5.76 -18.82
C LEU A 165 -9.84 6.49 -18.33
N ASN A 166 -10.52 7.19 -19.22
CA ASN A 166 -11.75 7.92 -18.94
C ASN A 166 -13.03 7.08 -19.18
N GLY A 167 -12.86 5.83 -19.64
CA GLY A 167 -13.93 4.93 -20.00
C GLY A 167 -14.64 4.27 -18.82
N LYS A 168 -15.45 3.28 -19.13
CA LYS A 168 -16.09 2.41 -18.14
C LYS A 168 -15.12 1.35 -17.68
N TRP A 169 -15.10 1.10 -16.38
CA TRP A 169 -14.27 0.07 -15.74
C TRP A 169 -15.11 -1.13 -15.38
N GLU A 170 -14.64 -2.33 -15.75
CA GLU A 170 -15.29 -3.59 -15.45
C GLU A 170 -14.50 -4.36 -14.43
N TYR A 171 -15.16 -4.75 -13.34
CA TYR A 171 -14.53 -5.52 -12.26
C TYR A 171 -14.46 -7.00 -12.60
N GLY A 172 -13.32 -7.63 -12.30
CA GLY A 172 -13.13 -9.07 -12.33
C GLY A 172 -12.39 -9.52 -11.07
N LYS A 173 -12.89 -10.56 -10.42
CA LYS A 173 -12.21 -11.20 -9.30
C LYS A 173 -11.09 -12.11 -9.83
N PHE A 174 -10.04 -12.34 -9.02
CA PHE A 174 -9.04 -13.38 -9.29
C PHE A 174 -9.60 -14.77 -9.06
#